data_398d2d241956c06928c4a3d97763d4da
#
_entry.id   398d2d241956c06928c4a3d97763d4da
#
_cell.length_a   1.000
_cell.length_b   1.000
_cell.length_c   1.000
_cell.angle_alpha   90.00
_cell.angle_beta   90.00
_cell.angle_gamma   90.00
#
_symmetry.space_group_name_H-M   'P 1'
#
loop_
_entity.id
_entity.type
_entity.pdbx_description
1 polymer ?
#
loop_
_entity_poly.entity_id
_entity_poly.type
_entity_poly.pdbx_seq_one_letter_code
_entity_poly.pdbx_strand_id
1 'polypeptide(L)'
;MSDDHNNYDRGKVSRLPALPLPPDAITRQMFDEQISRGGHILNMHLVNAHAPKIARARRHVTYALRNECVASRKIREMVIVRTAGLVKQQYEINHHIPLALAAGVTREQLDALQGDWAAKKAIFSAAEVAALDYVDCLVERRGDIPDAVFDEFAKHYSPQEILELTHTSNGYYATGVFIRAMKIELDPEDRTTAPGKF
;
A
#
# COMPACT_ATOMS: atom_id res chain seq x y z
N MET A 1 -30.10 -12.18 9.05
CA MET A 1 -28.77 -12.32 8.46
C MET A 1 -28.88 -11.74 7.06
N SER A 2 -28.52 -10.48 6.88
CA SER A 2 -28.62 -9.77 5.61
C SER A 2 -27.58 -10.34 4.65
N ASP A 3 -28.00 -10.58 3.40
CA ASP A 3 -27.24 -11.11 2.29
C ASP A 3 -26.02 -10.22 1.92
N ASP A 4 -24.98 -10.21 2.75
CA ASP A 4 -23.70 -9.56 2.44
C ASP A 4 -22.87 -10.35 1.41
N HIS A 5 -23.40 -11.47 0.90
CA HIS A 5 -22.74 -12.32 -0.09
C HIS A 5 -22.65 -11.72 -1.50
N ASN A 6 -23.31 -10.57 -1.75
CA ASN A 6 -23.29 -9.87 -3.04
C ASN A 6 -22.37 -8.62 -3.06
N ASN A 7 -21.51 -8.46 -2.07
CA ASN A 7 -20.67 -7.26 -1.94
C ASN A 7 -19.58 -7.12 -3.02
N TYR A 8 -19.42 -8.10 -3.91
CA TYR A 8 -18.47 -8.09 -5.02
C TYR A 8 -19.13 -8.08 -6.42
N ASP A 9 -20.45 -8.05 -6.52
CA ASP A 9 -21.13 -7.78 -7.81
C ASP A 9 -21.19 -6.26 -8.06
N ARG A 10 -20.09 -5.70 -8.51
CA ARG A 10 -19.96 -4.26 -8.79
C ARG A 10 -19.89 -3.95 -10.29
N GLY A 11 -20.12 -4.94 -11.11
CA GLY A 11 -19.94 -4.74 -12.54
C GLY A 11 -18.47 -4.48 -12.94
N LYS A 12 -18.28 -3.63 -13.92
CA LYS A 12 -16.94 -3.33 -14.45
C LYS A 12 -16.31 -2.18 -13.71
N VAL A 13 -15.25 -2.46 -12.95
CA VAL A 13 -14.49 -1.49 -12.12
C VAL A 13 -13.06 -1.24 -12.64
N SER A 14 -12.76 -1.67 -13.88
CA SER A 14 -11.44 -1.55 -14.50
C SER A 14 -11.52 -1.73 -16.01
N ARG A 15 -10.36 -1.86 -16.68
CA ARG A 15 -10.29 -2.29 -18.08
C ARG A 15 -10.75 -3.73 -18.32
N LEU A 16 -10.66 -4.58 -17.29
CA LEU A 16 -11.13 -5.95 -17.37
C LEU A 16 -12.67 -6.02 -17.28
N PRO A 17 -13.31 -7.09 -17.77
CA PRO A 17 -14.72 -7.31 -17.55
C PRO A 17 -15.04 -7.43 -16.05
N ALA A 18 -16.31 -7.40 -15.70
CA ALA A 18 -16.76 -7.76 -14.36
C ALA A 18 -16.26 -9.17 -14.00
N LEU A 19 -15.95 -9.39 -12.70
CA LEU A 19 -15.56 -10.71 -12.23
C LEU A 19 -16.71 -11.70 -12.49
N PRO A 20 -16.43 -12.87 -13.11
CA PRO A 20 -17.46 -13.90 -13.26
C PRO A 20 -18.01 -14.37 -11.91
N LEU A 21 -19.34 -14.54 -11.84
CA LEU A 21 -20.05 -15.01 -10.64
C LEU A 21 -20.70 -16.36 -10.88
N PRO A 22 -20.69 -17.26 -9.90
CA PRO A 22 -19.95 -17.15 -8.62
C PRO A 22 -18.43 -17.20 -8.84
N PRO A 23 -17.63 -16.58 -7.96
CA PRO A 23 -16.17 -16.63 -8.07
C PRO A 23 -15.65 -18.06 -7.84
N ASP A 24 -14.44 -18.34 -8.37
CA ASP A 24 -13.75 -19.61 -8.13
C ASP A 24 -13.44 -19.84 -6.61
N ALA A 25 -13.12 -21.09 -6.25
CA ALA A 25 -12.94 -21.47 -4.86
C ALA A 25 -11.81 -20.70 -4.15
N ILE A 26 -10.71 -20.39 -4.85
CA ILE A 26 -9.57 -19.64 -4.28
C ILE A 26 -10.00 -18.19 -4.00
N THR A 27 -10.67 -17.57 -4.96
CA THR A 27 -11.19 -16.20 -4.81
C THR A 27 -12.20 -16.11 -3.67
N ARG A 28 -13.14 -17.07 -3.60
CA ARG A 28 -14.14 -17.12 -2.54
C ARG A 28 -13.47 -17.20 -1.17
N GLN A 29 -12.52 -18.13 -1.00
CA GLN A 29 -11.78 -18.26 0.26
C GLN A 29 -11.11 -16.94 0.65
N MET A 30 -10.43 -16.27 -0.30
CA MET A 30 -9.76 -14.98 -0.02
C MET A 30 -10.75 -13.88 0.39
N PHE A 31 -11.92 -13.83 -0.23
CA PHE A 31 -12.96 -12.85 0.08
C PHE A 31 -13.59 -13.12 1.45
N ASP A 32 -13.91 -14.38 1.75
CA ASP A 32 -14.46 -14.79 3.04
C ASP A 32 -13.47 -14.48 4.18
N GLU A 33 -12.17 -14.74 3.99
CA GLU A 33 -11.14 -14.37 4.96
C GLU A 33 -11.03 -12.84 5.14
N GLN A 34 -11.17 -12.06 4.07
CA GLN A 34 -11.15 -10.59 4.14
C GLN A 34 -12.33 -10.07 4.95
N ILE A 35 -13.52 -10.56 4.67
CA ILE A 35 -14.77 -10.18 5.35
C ILE A 35 -14.74 -10.62 6.82
N SER A 36 -14.28 -11.84 7.12
CA SER A 36 -14.22 -12.36 8.49
C SER A 36 -13.31 -11.53 9.41
N ARG A 37 -12.31 -10.85 8.84
CA ARG A 37 -11.44 -9.91 9.55
C ARG A 37 -12.03 -8.49 9.66
N GLY A 38 -13.26 -8.28 9.17
CA GLY A 38 -13.94 -6.98 9.17
C GLY A 38 -13.44 -6.02 8.07
N GLY A 39 -12.72 -6.55 7.07
CA GLY A 39 -12.30 -5.78 5.90
C GLY A 39 -13.35 -5.79 4.79
N HIS A 40 -13.19 -4.89 3.81
CA HIS A 40 -14.03 -4.80 2.63
C HIS A 40 -13.37 -5.45 1.41
N ILE A 41 -14.20 -5.94 0.48
CA ILE A 41 -13.71 -6.31 -0.84
C ILE A 41 -13.58 -5.04 -1.67
N LEU A 42 -12.36 -4.71 -2.03
CA LEU A 42 -11.99 -3.52 -2.79
C LEU A 42 -12.01 -3.80 -4.30
N ASN A 43 -12.11 -2.76 -5.11
CA ASN A 43 -12.05 -2.87 -6.57
C ASN A 43 -10.75 -3.56 -7.04
N MET A 44 -9.62 -3.26 -6.38
CA MET A 44 -8.36 -3.94 -6.61
C MET A 44 -8.44 -5.46 -6.35
N HIS A 45 -9.20 -5.90 -5.34
CA HIS A 45 -9.40 -7.33 -5.06
C HIS A 45 -10.18 -8.01 -6.17
N LEU A 46 -11.24 -7.35 -6.71
CA LEU A 46 -12.03 -7.87 -7.81
C LEU A 46 -11.19 -8.04 -9.08
N VAL A 47 -10.33 -7.06 -9.38
CA VAL A 47 -9.45 -7.11 -10.56
C VAL A 47 -8.40 -8.20 -10.42
N ASN A 48 -7.76 -8.32 -9.25
CA ASN A 48 -6.76 -9.37 -9.00
C ASN A 48 -7.37 -10.79 -9.03
N ALA A 49 -8.66 -10.93 -8.72
CA ALA A 49 -9.37 -12.21 -8.73
C ALA A 49 -9.45 -12.87 -10.12
N HIS A 50 -9.22 -12.14 -11.21
CA HIS A 50 -9.04 -12.74 -12.54
C HIS A 50 -7.79 -13.64 -12.65
N ALA A 51 -6.86 -13.53 -11.69
CA ALA A 51 -5.67 -14.39 -11.59
C ALA A 51 -5.53 -14.93 -10.15
N PRO A 52 -6.44 -15.83 -9.71
CA PRO A 52 -6.63 -16.15 -8.29
C PRO A 52 -5.39 -16.71 -7.59
N LYS A 53 -4.57 -17.50 -8.27
CA LYS A 53 -3.32 -18.04 -7.71
C LYS A 53 -2.29 -16.92 -7.46
N ILE A 54 -2.19 -15.96 -8.37
CA ILE A 54 -1.29 -14.80 -8.23
C ILE A 54 -1.83 -13.88 -7.13
N ALA A 55 -3.14 -13.61 -7.13
CA ALA A 55 -3.78 -12.81 -6.10
C ALA A 55 -3.52 -13.36 -4.69
N ARG A 56 -3.65 -14.66 -4.51
CA ARG A 56 -3.36 -15.34 -3.23
C ARG A 56 -1.90 -15.20 -2.81
N ALA A 57 -0.94 -15.43 -3.72
CA ALA A 57 0.48 -15.29 -3.42
C ALA A 57 0.84 -13.84 -3.04
N ARG A 58 0.36 -12.86 -3.79
CA ARG A 58 0.55 -11.44 -3.47
C ARG A 58 -0.05 -11.05 -2.12
N ARG A 59 -1.22 -11.60 -1.77
CA ARG A 59 -1.85 -11.37 -0.46
C ARG A 59 -0.96 -11.81 0.70
N HIS A 60 -0.27 -12.95 0.59
CA HIS A 60 0.68 -13.39 1.63
C HIS A 60 1.83 -12.40 1.81
N VAL A 61 2.43 -11.93 0.72
CA VAL A 61 3.48 -10.90 0.79
C VAL A 61 2.97 -9.61 1.41
N THR A 62 1.81 -9.12 0.95
CA THR A 62 1.20 -7.90 1.50
C THR A 62 0.88 -8.04 2.99
N TYR A 63 0.40 -9.21 3.41
CA TYR A 63 0.11 -9.49 4.81
C TYR A 63 1.39 -9.42 5.67
N ALA A 64 2.47 -10.06 5.24
CA ALA A 64 3.76 -10.00 5.93
C ALA A 64 4.28 -8.56 6.06
N LEU A 65 4.29 -7.80 4.95
CA LEU A 65 4.72 -6.39 4.96
C LEU A 65 3.87 -5.50 5.88
N ARG A 66 2.61 -5.81 6.09
CA ARG A 66 1.70 -5.01 6.91
C ARG A 66 1.70 -5.41 8.39
N ASN A 67 1.95 -6.70 8.72
CA ASN A 67 1.67 -7.23 10.04
C ASN A 67 2.88 -7.92 10.71
N GLU A 68 3.91 -8.31 9.96
CA GLU A 68 4.99 -9.15 10.45
C GLU A 68 6.37 -8.47 10.39
N CYS A 69 6.44 -7.20 9.99
CA CYS A 69 7.66 -6.42 9.95
C CYS A 69 8.08 -5.91 11.33
N VAL A 70 9.40 -5.82 11.57
CA VAL A 70 9.99 -5.16 12.74
C VAL A 70 10.08 -3.65 12.57
N ALA A 71 10.23 -3.15 11.34
CA ALA A 71 10.13 -1.73 11.04
C ALA A 71 8.80 -1.16 11.56
N SER A 72 8.85 -0.03 12.27
CA SER A 72 7.68 0.52 12.91
C SER A 72 6.54 0.81 11.91
N ARG A 73 5.29 0.66 12.36
CA ARG A 73 4.13 0.95 11.52
C ARG A 73 4.18 2.37 10.95
N LYS A 74 4.59 3.35 11.77
CA LYS A 74 4.69 4.75 11.34
C LYS A 74 5.58 4.90 10.11
N ILE A 75 6.82 4.38 10.17
CA ILE A 75 7.75 4.55 9.04
C ILE A 75 7.28 3.79 7.79
N ARG A 76 6.68 2.60 7.95
CA ARG A 76 6.12 1.85 6.82
C ARG A 76 5.01 2.62 6.10
N GLU A 77 4.07 3.22 6.87
CA GLU A 77 3.02 4.05 6.28
C GLU A 77 3.57 5.32 5.60
N MET A 78 4.61 5.95 6.17
CA MET A 78 5.29 7.07 5.53
C MET A 78 5.91 6.66 4.18
N VAL A 79 6.60 5.52 4.13
CA VAL A 79 7.17 4.95 2.91
C VAL A 79 6.07 4.65 1.87
N ILE A 80 4.94 4.09 2.29
CA ILE A 80 3.80 3.79 1.42
C ILE A 80 3.23 5.08 0.82
N VAL A 81 2.91 6.07 1.66
CA VAL A 81 2.32 7.33 1.20
C VAL A 81 3.30 8.09 0.29
N ARG A 82 4.61 8.11 0.64
CA ARG A 82 5.63 8.72 -0.23
C ARG A 82 5.72 8.02 -1.58
N THR A 83 5.83 6.70 -1.60
CA THR A 83 5.85 5.91 -2.83
C THR A 83 4.62 6.17 -3.69
N ALA A 84 3.42 6.16 -3.08
CA ALA A 84 2.17 6.46 -3.77
C ALA A 84 2.14 7.88 -4.35
N GLY A 85 2.68 8.87 -3.62
CA GLY A 85 2.84 10.25 -4.07
C GLY A 85 3.75 10.35 -5.29
N LEU A 86 4.92 9.70 -5.27
CA LEU A 86 5.88 9.68 -6.37
C LEU A 86 5.28 9.08 -7.65
N VAL A 87 4.50 8.00 -7.54
CA VAL A 87 3.81 7.39 -8.68
C VAL A 87 2.45 8.03 -8.97
N LYS A 88 2.06 9.08 -8.23
CA LYS A 88 0.79 9.81 -8.39
C LYS A 88 -0.41 8.86 -8.36
N GLN A 89 -0.46 7.98 -7.33
CA GLN A 89 -1.50 6.97 -7.23
C GLN A 89 -2.48 7.29 -6.10
N GLN A 90 -3.58 7.96 -6.49
CA GLN A 90 -4.60 8.42 -5.53
C GLN A 90 -5.32 7.27 -4.82
N TYR A 91 -5.45 6.11 -5.46
CA TYR A 91 -6.08 4.94 -4.85
C TYR A 91 -5.35 4.52 -3.56
N GLU A 92 -4.02 4.35 -3.63
CA GLU A 92 -3.20 3.98 -2.48
C GLU A 92 -3.19 5.10 -1.41
N ILE A 93 -3.10 6.36 -1.84
CA ILE A 93 -3.15 7.50 -0.91
C ILE A 93 -4.44 7.49 -0.09
N ASN A 94 -5.60 7.31 -0.73
CA ASN A 94 -6.89 7.29 -0.04
C ASN A 94 -6.99 6.17 1.00
N HIS A 95 -6.43 4.98 0.70
CA HIS A 95 -6.45 3.85 1.63
C HIS A 95 -5.43 3.98 2.75
N HIS A 96 -4.30 4.66 2.52
CA HIS A 96 -3.19 4.70 3.49
C HIS A 96 -3.17 5.94 4.39
N ILE A 97 -3.80 7.06 4.00
CA ILE A 97 -3.91 8.24 4.89
C ILE A 97 -4.53 7.89 6.26
N PRO A 98 -5.69 7.20 6.35
CA PRO A 98 -6.25 6.85 7.66
C PRO A 98 -5.33 5.94 8.49
N LEU A 99 -4.64 5.01 7.84
CA LEU A 99 -3.70 4.09 8.49
C LEU A 99 -2.46 4.82 9.02
N ALA A 100 -1.92 5.74 8.23
CA ALA A 100 -0.76 6.55 8.60
C ALA A 100 -1.09 7.47 9.77
N LEU A 101 -2.26 8.12 9.79
CA LEU A 101 -2.73 8.92 10.92
C LEU A 101 -2.85 8.06 12.20
N ALA A 102 -3.43 6.87 12.10
CA ALA A 102 -3.55 5.93 13.21
C ALA A 102 -2.17 5.43 13.71
N ALA A 103 -1.17 5.38 12.82
CA ALA A 103 0.21 5.02 13.16
C ALA A 103 1.03 6.21 13.71
N GLY A 104 0.45 7.41 13.84
CA GLY A 104 1.10 8.59 14.42
C GLY A 104 1.85 9.47 13.40
N VAL A 105 1.60 9.31 12.09
CA VAL A 105 2.01 10.29 11.09
C VAL A 105 1.09 11.51 11.20
N THR A 106 1.64 12.72 11.23
CA THR A 106 0.83 13.93 11.34
C THR A 106 0.21 14.33 10.00
N ARG A 107 -0.88 15.11 10.03
CA ARG A 107 -1.48 15.63 8.81
C ARG A 107 -0.48 16.45 7.99
N GLU A 108 0.34 17.27 8.65
CA GLU A 108 1.36 18.07 7.98
C GLU A 108 2.42 17.22 7.30
N GLN A 109 2.86 16.12 7.94
CA GLN A 109 3.76 15.15 7.33
C GLN A 109 3.12 14.49 6.09
N LEU A 110 1.84 14.08 6.19
CA LEU A 110 1.13 13.46 5.07
C LEU A 110 0.99 14.39 3.87
N ASP A 111 0.70 15.66 4.10
CA ASP A 111 0.60 16.66 3.04
C ASP A 111 1.98 16.87 2.36
N ALA A 112 3.06 16.89 3.15
CA ALA A 112 4.42 17.00 2.64
C ALA A 112 4.82 15.77 1.81
N LEU A 113 4.51 14.55 2.30
CA LEU A 113 4.87 13.28 1.62
C LEU A 113 4.24 13.13 0.23
N GLN A 114 3.09 13.75 0.00
CA GLN A 114 2.43 13.74 -1.30
C GLN A 114 3.03 14.76 -2.29
N GLY A 115 3.86 15.68 -1.82
CA GLY A 115 4.47 16.76 -2.60
C GLY A 115 5.98 16.88 -2.36
N ASP A 116 6.41 18.11 -2.10
CA ASP A 116 7.81 18.45 -1.80
C ASP A 116 8.08 18.39 -0.30
N TRP A 117 8.30 17.19 0.23
CA TRP A 117 8.65 16.98 1.63
C TRP A 117 10.04 17.55 1.95
N ALA A 118 10.94 17.61 0.96
CA ALA A 118 12.31 18.10 1.16
C ALA A 118 12.33 19.58 1.57
N ALA A 119 11.37 20.38 1.12
CA ALA A 119 11.19 21.74 1.58
C ALA A 119 10.73 21.84 3.05
N LYS A 120 10.26 20.73 3.63
CA LYS A 120 9.72 20.65 5.00
C LYS A 120 10.49 19.65 5.88
N LYS A 121 11.77 19.41 5.62
CA LYS A 121 12.59 18.43 6.39
C LYS A 121 12.50 18.60 7.91
N ALA A 122 12.31 19.82 8.40
CA ALA A 122 12.28 20.12 9.83
C ALA A 122 11.13 19.44 10.61
N ILE A 123 10.06 18.98 9.93
CA ILE A 123 8.96 18.26 10.58
C ILE A 123 9.19 16.75 10.68
N PHE A 124 10.31 16.26 10.18
CA PHE A 124 10.71 14.85 10.20
C PHE A 124 11.93 14.63 11.09
N SER A 125 12.00 13.49 11.74
CA SER A 125 13.22 13.07 12.45
C SER A 125 14.35 12.71 11.46
N ALA A 126 15.60 12.64 11.93
CA ALA A 126 16.74 12.25 11.10
C ALA A 126 16.54 10.86 10.46
N ALA A 127 15.99 9.90 11.18
CA ALA A 127 15.69 8.57 10.67
C ALA A 127 14.60 8.61 9.59
N GLU A 128 13.55 9.41 9.78
CA GLU A 128 12.48 9.58 8.77
C GLU A 128 13.03 10.25 7.51
N VAL A 129 13.87 11.27 7.64
CA VAL A 129 14.54 11.93 6.50
C VAL A 129 15.38 10.93 5.73
N ALA A 130 16.22 10.14 6.40
CA ALA A 130 17.07 9.14 5.74
C ALA A 130 16.24 8.10 4.97
N ALA A 131 15.11 7.64 5.54
CA ALA A 131 14.21 6.71 4.85
C ALA A 131 13.53 7.35 3.63
N LEU A 132 13.15 8.62 3.71
CA LEU A 132 12.49 9.34 2.60
C LEU A 132 13.49 9.62 1.47
N ASP A 133 14.72 10.06 1.77
CA ASP A 133 15.78 10.24 0.78
C ASP A 133 16.09 8.91 0.07
N TYR A 134 16.13 7.79 0.82
CA TYR A 134 16.31 6.44 0.26
C TYR A 134 15.16 6.05 -0.68
N VAL A 135 13.91 6.25 -0.25
CA VAL A 135 12.71 5.90 -1.04
C VAL A 135 12.63 6.74 -2.32
N ASP A 136 12.96 8.03 -2.25
CA ASP A 136 12.99 8.90 -3.43
C ASP A 136 13.99 8.38 -4.45
N CYS A 137 15.22 8.04 -4.03
CA CYS A 137 16.20 7.43 -4.91
C CYS A 137 15.74 6.06 -5.45
N LEU A 138 15.16 5.21 -4.59
CA LEU A 138 14.66 3.89 -4.99
C LEU A 138 13.63 3.97 -6.13
N VAL A 139 12.71 4.93 -6.04
CA VAL A 139 11.61 5.07 -7.00
C VAL A 139 12.04 5.88 -8.23
N GLU A 140 12.62 7.06 -8.03
CA GLU A 140 12.92 7.99 -9.13
C GLU A 140 14.13 7.54 -9.95
N ARG A 141 15.14 6.97 -9.29
CA ARG A 141 16.34 6.43 -9.94
C ARG A 141 16.28 4.94 -10.25
N ARG A 142 15.12 4.31 -10.03
CA ARG A 142 14.90 2.90 -10.35
C ARG A 142 15.89 1.96 -9.66
N GLY A 143 16.22 2.25 -8.40
CA GLY A 143 17.13 1.46 -7.58
C GLY A 143 18.60 1.83 -7.69
N ASP A 144 18.96 2.83 -8.50
CA ASP A 144 20.33 3.41 -8.51
C ASP A 144 20.48 4.36 -7.31
N ILE A 145 20.84 3.79 -6.17
CA ILE A 145 20.96 4.50 -4.90
C ILE A 145 22.42 4.87 -4.65
N PRO A 146 22.76 6.16 -4.50
CA PRO A 146 24.12 6.56 -4.13
C PRO A 146 24.53 5.96 -2.78
N ASP A 147 25.79 5.49 -2.67
CA ASP A 147 26.32 4.90 -1.43
C ASP A 147 26.10 5.81 -0.22
N ALA A 148 26.31 7.12 -0.36
CA ALA A 148 26.09 8.08 0.72
C ALA A 148 24.64 8.12 1.24
N VAL A 149 23.65 7.90 0.36
CA VAL A 149 22.22 7.82 0.76
C VAL A 149 21.97 6.50 1.48
N PHE A 150 22.52 5.41 0.97
CA PHE A 150 22.40 4.10 1.61
C PHE A 150 23.09 4.09 2.97
N ASP A 151 24.31 4.61 3.07
CA ASP A 151 25.08 4.66 4.30
C ASP A 151 24.38 5.49 5.39
N GLU A 152 23.75 6.62 5.02
CA GLU A 152 22.95 7.40 5.95
C GLU A 152 21.73 6.63 6.43
N PHE A 153 21.01 5.98 5.52
CA PHE A 153 19.85 5.13 5.85
C PHE A 153 20.25 3.98 6.79
N ALA A 154 21.37 3.31 6.52
CA ALA A 154 21.88 2.20 7.32
C ALA A 154 22.32 2.58 8.74
N LYS A 155 22.56 3.89 9.04
CA LYS A 155 22.81 4.34 10.42
C LYS A 155 21.58 4.26 11.31
N HIS A 156 20.39 4.31 10.74
CA HIS A 156 19.12 4.42 11.45
C HIS A 156 18.31 3.13 11.49
N TYR A 157 18.58 2.19 10.57
CA TYR A 157 17.78 0.99 10.37
C TYR A 157 18.65 -0.26 10.33
N SER A 158 18.19 -1.32 10.98
CA SER A 158 18.83 -2.64 10.92
C SER A 158 18.74 -3.21 9.49
N PRO A 159 19.59 -4.20 9.14
CA PRO A 159 19.49 -4.87 7.84
C PRO A 159 18.11 -5.45 7.54
N GLN A 160 17.39 -5.94 8.55
CA GLN A 160 16.02 -6.43 8.39
C GLN A 160 15.06 -5.29 8.05
N GLU A 161 15.09 -4.18 8.79
CA GLU A 161 14.24 -3.02 8.52
C GLU A 161 14.51 -2.41 7.15
N ILE A 162 15.78 -2.35 6.74
CA ILE A 162 16.18 -1.89 5.40
C ILE A 162 15.49 -2.72 4.31
N LEU A 163 15.53 -4.06 4.43
CA LEU A 163 14.86 -4.95 3.47
C LEU A 163 13.34 -4.81 3.53
N GLU A 164 12.74 -4.73 4.72
CA GLU A 164 11.31 -4.54 4.90
C GLU A 164 10.82 -3.24 4.26
N LEU A 165 11.52 -2.12 4.48
CA LEU A 165 11.17 -0.82 3.91
C LEU A 165 11.38 -0.79 2.38
N THR A 166 12.45 -1.43 1.90
CA THR A 166 12.70 -1.60 0.46
C THR A 166 11.59 -2.41 -0.21
N HIS A 167 11.22 -3.55 0.37
CA HIS A 167 10.12 -4.38 -0.15
C HIS A 167 8.77 -3.69 -0.02
N THR A 168 8.55 -2.90 1.02
CA THR A 168 7.35 -2.09 1.17
C THR A 168 7.23 -1.10 0.02
N SER A 169 8.25 -0.28 -0.22
CA SER A 169 8.24 0.68 -1.33
C SER A 169 8.07 0.00 -2.68
N ASN A 170 8.86 -1.04 -2.99
CA ASN A 170 8.76 -1.77 -4.25
C ASN A 170 7.38 -2.41 -4.46
N GLY A 171 6.79 -2.97 -3.41
CA GLY A 171 5.45 -3.57 -3.45
C GLY A 171 4.37 -2.55 -3.80
N TYR A 172 4.41 -1.37 -3.17
CA TYR A 172 3.45 -0.30 -3.43
C TYR A 172 3.72 0.44 -4.74
N TYR A 173 4.99 0.57 -5.16
CA TYR A 173 5.32 1.01 -6.51
C TYR A 173 4.68 0.12 -7.58
N ALA A 174 4.91 -1.21 -7.49
CA ALA A 174 4.34 -2.17 -8.43
C ALA A 174 2.81 -2.17 -8.41
N THR A 175 2.21 -2.05 -7.21
CA THR A 175 0.75 -1.95 -7.05
C THR A 175 0.21 -0.68 -7.69
N GLY A 176 0.84 0.47 -7.47
CA GLY A 176 0.43 1.73 -8.06
C GLY A 176 0.49 1.73 -9.60
N VAL A 177 1.55 1.15 -10.16
CA VAL A 177 1.69 0.96 -11.61
C VAL A 177 0.59 0.02 -12.15
N PHE A 178 0.31 -1.08 -11.45
CA PHE A 178 -0.75 -2.02 -11.80
C PHE A 178 -2.14 -1.35 -11.79
N ILE A 179 -2.50 -0.63 -10.72
CA ILE A 179 -3.78 0.08 -10.60
C ILE A 179 -3.98 1.04 -11.79
N ARG A 180 -2.93 1.80 -12.13
CA ARG A 180 -2.96 2.72 -13.26
C ARG A 180 -3.10 1.99 -14.59
N ALA A 181 -2.31 0.93 -14.82
CA ALA A 181 -2.36 0.13 -16.04
C ALA A 181 -3.74 -0.48 -16.26
N MET A 182 -4.37 -0.97 -15.22
CA MET A 182 -5.71 -1.57 -15.26
C MET A 182 -6.84 -0.52 -15.20
N LYS A 183 -6.55 0.76 -14.94
CA LYS A 183 -7.54 1.83 -14.73
C LYS A 183 -8.57 1.41 -13.67
N ILE A 184 -8.08 0.94 -12.53
CA ILE A 184 -8.96 0.54 -11.42
C ILE A 184 -9.61 1.80 -10.85
N GLU A 185 -10.93 1.78 -10.75
CA GLU A 185 -11.72 2.87 -10.17
C GLU A 185 -11.50 2.97 -8.66
N LEU A 186 -11.63 4.17 -8.12
CA LEU A 186 -11.57 4.38 -6.68
C LEU A 186 -12.70 3.60 -6.00
N ASP A 187 -12.41 3.08 -4.81
CA ASP A 187 -13.46 2.51 -3.98
C ASP A 187 -14.37 3.61 -3.43
N PRO A 188 -15.64 3.31 -3.16
CA PRO A 188 -16.51 4.20 -2.40
C PRO A 188 -15.89 4.60 -1.05
N GLU A 189 -16.15 5.82 -0.58
CA GLU A 189 -15.55 6.36 0.66
C GLU A 189 -15.79 5.50 1.89
N ASP A 190 -16.93 4.83 1.98
CA ASP A 190 -17.29 3.91 3.06
C ASP A 190 -16.48 2.61 3.07
N ARG A 191 -15.69 2.36 2.01
CA ARG A 191 -14.86 1.16 1.85
C ARG A 191 -13.36 1.43 1.91
N THR A 192 -12.96 2.64 2.27
CA THR A 192 -11.57 2.91 2.59
C THR A 192 -11.15 2.08 3.80
N THR A 193 -9.88 1.72 3.83
CA THR A 193 -9.33 0.83 4.85
C THR A 193 -9.47 1.42 6.25
N ALA A 194 -10.26 0.78 7.11
CA ALA A 194 -10.39 1.21 8.51
C ALA A 194 -9.13 0.88 9.31
N PRO A 195 -8.63 1.79 10.17
CA PRO A 195 -7.53 1.51 11.07
C PRO A 195 -7.85 0.32 11.99
N GLY A 196 -6.89 -0.60 12.13
CA GLY A 196 -6.95 -1.68 13.12
C GLY A 196 -7.65 -2.97 12.71
N LYS A 197 -8.05 -3.12 11.45
CA LYS A 197 -8.72 -4.33 10.95
C LYS A 197 -7.91 -5.00 9.83
N PHE A 198 -6.80 -5.67 10.20
CA PHE A 198 -6.00 -6.48 9.27
C PHE A 198 -5.55 -7.78 9.95
#